data_efa0130869dcdb420340fe0a31f1c4a2
#
_entry.id   efa0130869dcdb420340fe0a31f1c4a2
#
_cell.length_a   1.000
_cell.length_b   1.000
_cell.length_c   1.000
_cell.angle_alpha   90.00
_cell.angle_beta   90.00
_cell.angle_gamma   90.00
#
_symmetry.space_group_name_H-M   'P 1'
#
loop_
_entity.id
_entity.type
_entity.pdbx_description
1 polymer ?
#
loop_
_entity_poly.entity_id
_entity_poly.type
_entity_poly.pdbx_seq_one_letter_code
_entity_poly.pdbx_strand_id
1 'polypeptide(L)'
;MLGAVLIVGQGCTQASDDPNLVVLLVVDQLRGDMLSQFDEAFSGGLRRLIDDGYRYTNASHPFAVTQTAAGHSSISTGVPPSRSGIVANSWSQQVGEGWRTTYSVGDDESPILGFEDTEGVPGRSPKNLLRSGLADWIREADENALSVSVSAKDRSAITLAGKTNSDVYWLLHDEARFVTSHYYAQAYPGWVQSFNEEVMTMLVADSVWDTEVPVEMQSLARPDFAEYERRGSSTFPHVSSLEERDHYEWVFDSPKSDEAVLELAKAAMGELELGQRGSVDFLALGLSSTDYVGHLFGPLSQEQLSNLIHLDRILGEFFSYLDANIGEGQWVAALSADHGVATMPEYAQEQGNTSARRINARERFQNRSSALQAAIAEGGAPEDVAERLARQLEADGTVAKAYTHSELTLGEPADSFAILFRNSYYPGRGLGSLSRYGVETRYAEGELLSGANGTSHGTPYWYDRHVPLIFFGKGIDAGVTDAPAYTIDIAPTLARLAGIATMPDDLDGRVIYPAR
;
A
#
# COMPACT_ATOMS: atom_id res chain seq x y z
N MET A 1 7.52 -56.81 47.51
CA MET A 1 7.13 -56.22 46.22
C MET A 1 6.67 -54.79 46.44
N LEU A 2 7.54 -53.81 46.22
CA LEU A 2 7.15 -52.39 46.26
C LEU A 2 6.74 -51.96 44.85
N GLY A 3 5.48 -51.60 44.68
CA GLY A 3 4.98 -51.01 43.43
C GLY A 3 5.35 -49.56 43.34
N ALA A 4 6.13 -49.15 42.35
CA ALA A 4 6.40 -47.77 42.01
C ALA A 4 5.20 -47.21 41.22
N VAL A 5 4.54 -46.20 41.76
CA VAL A 5 3.53 -45.41 41.06
C VAL A 5 4.27 -44.36 40.25
N LEU A 6 4.24 -44.49 38.92
CA LEU A 6 4.66 -43.40 38.00
C LEU A 6 3.55 -42.35 38.00
N ILE A 7 3.81 -41.20 38.58
CA ILE A 7 3.01 -39.97 38.38
C ILE A 7 3.47 -39.36 37.06
N VAL A 8 2.68 -39.54 36.00
CA VAL A 8 2.82 -38.75 34.76
C VAL A 8 2.29 -37.36 35.06
N GLY A 9 3.19 -36.42 35.27
CA GLY A 9 2.86 -35.02 35.34
C GLY A 9 2.34 -34.55 33.97
N GLN A 10 1.06 -34.25 33.86
CA GLN A 10 0.54 -33.43 32.79
C GLN A 10 1.15 -32.04 32.98
N GLY A 11 2.14 -31.70 32.16
CA GLY A 11 2.59 -30.32 31.99
C GLY A 11 1.42 -29.53 31.44
N CYS A 12 0.82 -28.67 32.27
CA CYS A 12 0.05 -27.57 31.75
C CYS A 12 1.01 -26.70 30.93
N THR A 13 0.98 -26.80 29.62
CA THR A 13 1.49 -25.74 28.76
C THR A 13 0.67 -24.50 29.12
N GLN A 14 1.31 -23.53 29.78
CA GLN A 14 0.75 -22.19 29.92
C GLN A 14 0.46 -21.73 28.48
N ALA A 15 -0.79 -21.39 28.19
CA ALA A 15 -1.14 -20.77 26.91
C ALA A 15 -0.24 -19.54 26.76
N SER A 16 0.44 -19.43 25.64
CA SER A 16 1.26 -18.27 25.30
C SER A 16 0.37 -17.02 25.34
N ASP A 17 0.88 -15.94 25.95
CA ASP A 17 0.20 -14.64 25.92
C ASP A 17 0.26 -14.01 24.51
N ASP A 18 1.05 -14.57 23.59
CA ASP A 18 1.21 -14.11 22.22
C ASP A 18 0.00 -14.47 21.36
N PRO A 19 -0.34 -13.69 20.32
CA PRO A 19 -1.36 -14.06 19.35
C PRO A 19 -0.92 -15.29 18.54
N ASN A 20 -1.88 -16.04 18.00
CA ASN A 20 -1.59 -17.13 17.07
C ASN A 20 -1.37 -16.61 15.63
N LEU A 21 -1.93 -15.45 15.31
CA LEU A 21 -1.85 -14.84 13.98
C LEU A 21 -1.70 -13.32 14.09
N VAL A 22 -0.76 -12.79 13.31
CA VAL A 22 -0.61 -11.35 13.06
C VAL A 22 -1.16 -11.04 11.68
N VAL A 23 -2.12 -10.10 11.59
CA VAL A 23 -2.75 -9.68 10.34
C VAL A 23 -2.37 -8.24 10.02
N LEU A 24 -1.82 -7.98 8.85
CA LEU A 24 -1.52 -6.65 8.36
C LEU A 24 -2.43 -6.33 7.17
N LEU A 25 -3.33 -5.39 7.36
CA LEU A 25 -4.29 -4.92 6.34
C LEU A 25 -3.81 -3.56 5.82
N VAL A 26 -3.51 -3.46 4.54
CA VAL A 26 -3.17 -2.20 3.88
C VAL A 26 -4.19 -1.95 2.78
N VAL A 27 -5.06 -0.96 2.99
CA VAL A 27 -6.08 -0.54 2.02
C VAL A 27 -5.47 0.58 1.17
N ASP A 28 -5.12 0.24 -0.06
CA ASP A 28 -4.43 1.13 -1.01
C ASP A 28 -5.25 2.40 -1.25
N GLN A 29 -4.63 3.56 -1.09
CA GLN A 29 -5.24 4.89 -1.27
C GLN A 29 -6.34 5.27 -0.25
N LEU A 30 -6.50 4.57 0.86
CA LEU A 30 -7.48 4.94 1.88
C LEU A 30 -7.03 6.19 2.63
N ARG A 31 -7.53 7.35 2.19
CA ARG A 31 -7.22 8.65 2.81
C ARG A 31 -7.81 8.73 4.23
N GLY A 32 -7.06 9.29 5.16
CA GLY A 32 -7.37 9.24 6.59
C GLY A 32 -8.71 9.85 7.00
N ASP A 33 -9.27 10.79 6.23
CA ASP A 33 -10.57 11.40 6.49
C ASP A 33 -11.76 10.57 5.99
N MET A 34 -11.56 9.58 5.10
CA MET A 34 -12.67 8.78 4.55
C MET A 34 -13.43 7.99 5.62
N LEU A 35 -12.70 7.44 6.62
CA LEU A 35 -13.37 6.70 7.70
C LEU A 35 -14.31 7.58 8.53
N SER A 36 -13.97 8.86 8.72
CA SER A 36 -14.85 9.80 9.41
C SER A 36 -15.92 10.41 8.50
N GLN A 37 -15.60 10.62 7.22
CA GLN A 37 -16.53 11.14 6.22
C GLN A 37 -17.70 10.19 5.98
N PHE A 38 -17.43 8.89 5.96
CA PHE A 38 -18.38 7.84 5.64
C PHE A 38 -18.77 7.00 6.87
N ASP A 39 -18.51 7.48 8.09
CA ASP A 39 -18.68 6.74 9.36
C ASP A 39 -20.07 6.10 9.50
N GLU A 40 -21.13 6.83 9.15
CA GLU A 40 -22.51 6.38 9.25
C GLU A 40 -22.86 5.22 8.29
N ALA A 41 -22.05 5.01 7.24
CA ALA A 41 -22.30 3.97 6.26
C ALA A 41 -21.72 2.60 6.64
N PHE A 42 -20.85 2.54 7.64
CA PHE A 42 -20.20 1.29 8.04
C PHE A 42 -21.00 0.51 9.08
N SER A 43 -21.09 -0.79 8.90
CA SER A 43 -21.79 -1.72 9.81
C SER A 43 -21.09 -3.08 9.96
N GLY A 44 -19.99 -3.29 9.26
CA GLY A 44 -19.22 -4.54 9.18
C GLY A 44 -17.83 -4.45 9.81
N GLY A 45 -16.81 -4.80 9.03
CA GLY A 45 -15.43 -4.89 9.52
C GLY A 45 -14.77 -3.56 9.81
N LEU A 46 -15.00 -2.54 8.96
CA LEU A 46 -14.51 -1.19 9.24
C LEU A 46 -15.20 -0.62 10.48
N ARG A 47 -16.50 -0.83 10.63
CA ARG A 47 -17.24 -0.46 11.85
C ARG A 47 -16.62 -1.12 13.08
N ARG A 48 -16.36 -2.44 13.03
CA ARG A 48 -15.74 -3.18 14.14
C ARG A 48 -14.35 -2.60 14.50
N LEU A 49 -13.53 -2.28 13.51
CA LEU A 49 -12.21 -1.65 13.73
C LEU A 49 -12.35 -0.25 14.34
N ILE A 50 -13.35 0.52 13.93
CA ILE A 50 -13.62 1.86 14.46
C ILE A 50 -14.10 1.79 15.91
N ASP A 51 -14.95 0.86 16.27
CA ASP A 51 -15.55 0.77 17.61
C ASP A 51 -14.65 0.07 18.63
N ASP A 52 -14.00 -1.02 18.22
CA ASP A 52 -13.28 -1.91 19.12
C ASP A 52 -11.76 -1.80 19.00
N GLY A 53 -11.24 -1.08 18.00
CA GLY A 53 -9.81 -0.86 17.78
C GLY A 53 -9.24 0.34 18.54
N TYR A 54 -7.90 0.42 18.60
CA TYR A 54 -7.18 1.61 19.05
C TYR A 54 -6.74 2.43 17.85
N ARG A 55 -7.30 3.65 17.71
CA ARG A 55 -7.17 4.50 16.51
C ARG A 55 -6.26 5.70 16.72
N TYR A 56 -5.35 5.91 15.79
CA TYR A 56 -4.55 7.14 15.68
C TYR A 56 -5.15 8.03 14.59
N THR A 57 -5.79 9.13 14.98
CA THR A 57 -6.46 10.05 14.02
C THR A 57 -5.48 11.01 13.33
N ASN A 58 -4.24 11.07 13.80
CA ASN A 58 -3.18 11.90 13.24
C ASN A 58 -1.99 11.04 12.76
N ALA A 59 -2.30 9.98 12.00
CA ALA A 59 -1.29 9.12 11.42
C ALA A 59 -0.93 9.57 10.00
N SER A 60 0.35 9.46 9.62
CA SER A 60 0.81 9.87 8.30
C SER A 60 2.09 9.18 7.85
N HIS A 61 2.38 9.26 6.57
CA HIS A 61 3.68 8.89 6.02
C HIS A 61 4.74 9.96 6.31
N PRO A 62 5.93 9.59 6.80
CA PRO A 62 7.01 10.54 7.10
C PRO A 62 7.89 10.86 5.88
N PHE A 63 7.41 10.67 4.66
CA PHE A 63 8.16 10.85 3.41
C PHE A 63 7.32 11.56 2.33
N ALA A 64 7.98 12.03 1.25
CA ALA A 64 7.38 12.92 0.25
C ALA A 64 6.70 12.18 -0.90
N VAL A 65 7.24 11.04 -1.34
CA VAL A 65 6.77 10.31 -2.52
C VAL A 65 5.83 9.20 -2.07
N THR A 66 4.56 9.52 -1.99
CA THR A 66 3.47 8.66 -1.51
C THR A 66 2.93 7.81 -2.65
N GLN A 67 3.65 6.72 -2.94
CA GLN A 67 3.29 5.74 -3.97
C GLN A 67 3.22 4.34 -3.38
N THR A 68 2.45 3.46 -4.02
CA THR A 68 2.13 2.11 -3.55
C THR A 68 3.34 1.34 -3.01
N ALA A 69 4.39 1.17 -3.82
CA ALA A 69 5.55 0.38 -3.38
C ALA A 69 6.30 1.03 -2.21
N ALA A 70 6.43 2.36 -2.20
CA ALA A 70 7.07 3.12 -1.13
C ALA A 70 6.28 3.01 0.18
N GLY A 71 4.95 3.13 0.12
CA GLY A 71 4.06 3.01 1.27
C GLY A 71 4.09 1.61 1.87
N HIS A 72 3.79 0.58 1.08
CA HIS A 72 3.77 -0.82 1.52
C HIS A 72 5.13 -1.25 2.10
N SER A 73 6.24 -0.92 1.43
CA SER A 73 7.57 -1.25 1.95
C SER A 73 7.90 -0.55 3.27
N SER A 74 7.46 0.69 3.45
CA SER A 74 7.69 1.44 4.69
C SER A 74 6.87 0.89 5.86
N ILE A 75 5.61 0.50 5.60
CA ILE A 75 4.74 -0.16 6.57
C ILE A 75 5.34 -1.48 7.05
N SER A 76 5.82 -2.32 6.12
CA SER A 76 6.34 -3.64 6.45
C SER A 76 7.72 -3.64 7.10
N THR A 77 8.57 -2.65 6.78
CA THR A 77 9.99 -2.62 7.22
C THR A 77 10.26 -1.70 8.41
N GLY A 78 9.32 -0.82 8.79
CA GLY A 78 9.53 0.15 9.87
C GLY A 78 10.56 1.24 9.56
N VAL A 79 10.90 1.46 8.27
CA VAL A 79 11.84 2.50 7.84
C VAL A 79 11.32 3.25 6.60
N PRO A 80 11.72 4.52 6.38
CA PRO A 80 11.30 5.28 5.20
C PRO A 80 11.97 4.77 3.90
N PRO A 81 11.49 5.19 2.71
CA PRO A 81 12.02 4.82 1.41
C PRO A 81 13.52 5.03 1.24
N SER A 82 14.08 6.08 1.83
CA SER A 82 15.54 6.34 1.86
C SER A 82 16.37 5.21 2.49
N ARG A 83 15.74 4.32 3.26
CA ARG A 83 16.40 3.20 3.92
C ARG A 83 15.89 1.84 3.44
N SER A 84 14.60 1.72 3.12
CA SER A 84 14.07 0.50 2.49
C SER A 84 14.58 0.32 1.07
N GLY A 85 14.99 1.44 0.42
CA GLY A 85 15.44 1.47 -0.97
C GLY A 85 14.29 1.48 -1.99
N ILE A 86 13.05 1.26 -1.59
CA ILE A 86 11.88 1.32 -2.46
C ILE A 86 11.36 2.76 -2.49
N VAL A 87 11.91 3.56 -3.39
CA VAL A 87 11.66 5.01 -3.41
C VAL A 87 10.38 5.42 -4.14
N ALA A 88 9.87 4.56 -5.03
CA ALA A 88 8.67 4.78 -5.85
C ALA A 88 8.21 3.44 -6.45
N ASN A 89 7.11 3.43 -7.23
CA ASN A 89 6.70 2.25 -8.01
C ASN A 89 7.74 1.89 -9.09
N SER A 90 8.34 2.92 -9.67
CA SER A 90 9.48 2.81 -10.59
C SER A 90 10.39 4.03 -10.44
N TRP A 91 11.67 3.85 -10.65
CA TRP A 91 12.64 4.95 -10.57
C TRP A 91 13.70 4.86 -11.66
N SER A 92 14.41 5.97 -11.87
CA SER A 92 15.64 5.98 -12.65
C SER A 92 16.79 5.46 -11.80
N GLN A 93 17.33 4.28 -12.15
CA GLN A 93 18.47 3.67 -11.49
C GLN A 93 19.77 4.04 -12.20
N GLN A 94 20.72 4.57 -11.47
CA GLN A 94 22.08 4.77 -12.00
C GLN A 94 22.80 3.42 -12.14
N VAL A 95 23.36 3.16 -13.32
CA VAL A 95 24.14 1.95 -13.62
C VAL A 95 25.41 2.37 -14.38
N GLY A 96 26.54 2.36 -13.70
CA GLY A 96 27.77 2.96 -14.21
C GLY A 96 27.57 4.45 -14.50
N GLU A 97 27.83 4.87 -15.73
CA GLU A 97 27.63 6.26 -16.19
C GLU A 97 26.23 6.50 -16.78
N GLY A 98 25.40 5.46 -16.89
CA GLY A 98 24.06 5.51 -17.48
C GLY A 98 22.93 5.43 -16.47
N TRP A 99 21.70 5.54 -16.98
CA TRP A 99 20.47 5.42 -16.22
C TRP A 99 19.50 4.47 -16.92
N ARG A 100 18.84 3.62 -16.14
CA ARG A 100 17.76 2.76 -16.63
C ARG A 100 16.51 2.92 -15.76
N THR A 101 15.33 2.67 -16.31
CA THR A 101 14.11 2.54 -15.50
C THR A 101 14.14 1.20 -14.79
N THR A 102 13.91 1.22 -13.48
CA THR A 102 13.82 0.03 -12.63
C THR A 102 12.44 0.01 -11.97
N TYR A 103 11.72 -1.09 -12.14
CA TYR A 103 10.47 -1.33 -11.44
C TYR A 103 10.76 -1.87 -10.04
N SER A 104 9.98 -1.44 -9.04
CA SER A 104 10.27 -1.70 -7.62
C SER A 104 10.46 -3.17 -7.26
N VAL A 105 9.70 -4.06 -7.89
CA VAL A 105 9.76 -5.52 -7.68
C VAL A 105 10.18 -6.29 -8.93
N GLY A 106 10.71 -5.59 -9.95
CA GLY A 106 11.18 -6.22 -11.19
C GLY A 106 12.45 -7.04 -10.98
N ASP A 107 12.46 -8.28 -11.46
CA ASP A 107 13.59 -9.19 -11.38
C ASP A 107 13.54 -10.25 -12.49
N ASP A 108 14.30 -10.04 -13.56
CA ASP A 108 14.36 -10.95 -14.71
C ASP A 108 14.91 -12.34 -14.36
N GLU A 109 15.58 -12.50 -13.19
CA GLU A 109 16.07 -13.79 -12.70
C GLU A 109 14.99 -14.61 -11.99
N SER A 110 13.82 -14.03 -11.74
CA SER A 110 12.70 -14.65 -11.04
C SER A 110 11.40 -14.54 -11.86
N PRO A 111 11.29 -15.27 -13.00
CA PRO A 111 10.10 -15.22 -13.84
C PRO A 111 8.84 -15.64 -13.08
N ILE A 112 7.68 -15.19 -13.55
CA ILE A 112 6.38 -15.61 -13.03
C ILE A 112 6.13 -17.06 -13.47
N LEU A 113 5.70 -17.91 -12.55
CA LEU A 113 5.42 -19.31 -12.82
C LEU A 113 4.37 -19.48 -13.93
N GLY A 114 4.69 -20.29 -14.96
CA GLY A 114 3.85 -20.53 -16.11
C GLY A 114 3.89 -19.44 -17.17
N PHE A 115 4.72 -18.39 -16.99
CA PHE A 115 4.89 -17.27 -17.91
C PHE A 115 6.36 -17.01 -18.26
N GLU A 116 7.23 -18.00 -18.06
CA GLU A 116 8.70 -17.87 -18.18
C GLU A 116 9.15 -17.35 -19.54
N ASP A 117 8.46 -17.78 -20.59
CA ASP A 117 8.75 -17.43 -21.99
C ASP A 117 7.74 -16.42 -22.57
N THR A 118 6.90 -15.80 -21.73
CA THR A 118 5.86 -14.87 -22.20
C THR A 118 6.44 -13.46 -22.34
N GLU A 119 6.49 -12.97 -23.59
CA GLU A 119 6.94 -11.60 -23.88
C GLU A 119 6.05 -10.57 -23.16
N GLY A 120 6.66 -9.60 -22.50
CA GLY A 120 5.95 -8.54 -21.78
C GLY A 120 5.53 -8.89 -20.34
N VAL A 121 5.80 -10.11 -19.87
CA VAL A 121 5.57 -10.53 -18.47
C VAL A 121 6.90 -10.71 -17.74
N PRO A 122 7.52 -9.63 -17.23
CA PRO A 122 8.81 -9.71 -16.56
C PRO A 122 8.68 -10.36 -15.18
N GLY A 123 9.78 -10.96 -14.73
CA GLY A 123 9.86 -11.60 -13.41
C GLY A 123 9.73 -10.64 -12.23
N ARG A 124 9.47 -11.19 -11.05
CA ARG A 124 9.18 -10.46 -9.81
C ARG A 124 9.88 -11.07 -8.61
N SER A 125 10.48 -10.20 -7.78
CA SER A 125 11.04 -10.58 -6.46
C SER A 125 11.25 -9.34 -5.57
N PRO A 126 11.57 -9.51 -4.28
CA PRO A 126 11.95 -8.40 -3.40
C PRO A 126 13.41 -7.95 -3.58
N LYS A 127 14.06 -8.21 -4.70
CA LYS A 127 15.50 -7.93 -4.97
C LYS A 127 15.92 -6.50 -4.64
N ASN A 128 15.04 -5.54 -4.92
CA ASN A 128 15.32 -4.13 -4.70
C ASN A 128 15.04 -3.65 -3.27
N LEU A 129 14.37 -4.45 -2.44
CA LEU A 129 14.12 -4.16 -1.03
C LEU A 129 15.41 -4.40 -0.23
N LEU A 130 15.90 -3.37 0.46
CA LEU A 130 17.20 -3.41 1.15
C LEU A 130 17.08 -3.78 2.64
N ARG A 131 15.86 -3.75 3.20
CA ARG A 131 15.59 -4.02 4.61
C ARG A 131 14.72 -5.26 4.78
N SER A 132 14.91 -5.97 5.88
CA SER A 132 13.97 -6.98 6.34
C SER A 132 12.71 -6.32 6.90
N GLY A 133 11.58 -7.01 6.82
CA GLY A 133 10.30 -6.55 7.32
C GLY A 133 9.71 -7.43 8.41
N LEU A 134 8.50 -7.14 8.84
CA LEU A 134 7.79 -7.86 9.91
C LEU A 134 7.71 -9.37 9.66
N ALA A 135 7.42 -9.79 8.44
CA ALA A 135 7.40 -11.20 8.06
C ALA A 135 8.75 -11.89 8.30
N ASP A 136 9.85 -11.19 7.95
CA ASP A 136 11.21 -11.69 8.15
C ASP A 136 11.50 -11.86 9.66
N TRP A 137 11.13 -10.87 10.48
CA TRP A 137 11.39 -10.89 11.93
C TRP A 137 10.61 -11.99 12.64
N ILE A 138 9.36 -12.22 12.25
CA ILE A 138 8.53 -13.31 12.79
C ILE A 138 9.18 -14.66 12.46
N ARG A 139 9.59 -14.88 11.23
CA ARG A 139 10.24 -16.13 10.81
C ARG A 139 11.65 -16.31 11.38
N GLU A 140 12.38 -15.23 11.63
CA GLU A 140 13.67 -15.27 12.31
C GLU A 140 13.51 -15.65 13.78
N ALA A 141 12.42 -15.23 14.42
CA ALA A 141 12.11 -15.60 15.81
C ALA A 141 11.62 -17.05 15.95
N ASP A 142 10.88 -17.57 14.96
CA ASP A 142 10.40 -18.95 14.89
C ASP A 142 10.45 -19.47 13.44
N GLU A 143 11.36 -20.41 13.16
CA GLU A 143 11.51 -21.02 11.82
C GLU A 143 10.27 -21.80 11.36
N ASN A 144 9.38 -22.19 12.29
CA ASN A 144 8.13 -22.89 11.98
C ASN A 144 6.97 -21.91 11.65
N ALA A 145 7.13 -20.63 11.92
CA ALA A 145 6.14 -19.64 11.57
C ALA A 145 5.96 -19.57 10.04
N LEU A 146 4.72 -19.49 9.59
CA LEU A 146 4.39 -19.25 8.18
C LEU A 146 4.07 -17.78 7.94
N SER A 147 4.35 -17.36 6.72
CA SER A 147 4.04 -16.02 6.25
C SER A 147 3.35 -16.11 4.90
N VAL A 148 2.19 -15.49 4.80
CA VAL A 148 1.41 -15.38 3.55
C VAL A 148 1.17 -13.92 3.24
N SER A 149 1.33 -13.52 1.97
CA SER A 149 1.02 -12.18 1.50
C SER A 149 0.22 -12.23 0.20
N VAL A 150 -0.93 -11.58 0.18
CA VAL A 150 -1.86 -11.56 -0.96
C VAL A 150 -2.25 -10.12 -1.30
N SER A 151 -2.23 -9.78 -2.58
CA SER A 151 -2.73 -8.49 -3.07
C SER A 151 -3.16 -8.58 -4.54
N ALA A 152 -3.96 -7.64 -5.00
CA ALA A 152 -4.17 -7.48 -6.44
C ALA A 152 -2.91 -6.93 -7.14
N LYS A 153 -2.07 -6.16 -6.45
CA LYS A 153 -0.84 -5.56 -7.00
C LYS A 153 0.40 -6.36 -6.58
N ASP A 154 1.26 -6.71 -7.54
CA ASP A 154 2.55 -7.41 -7.31
C ASP A 154 3.43 -6.70 -6.27
N ARG A 155 3.62 -5.38 -6.42
CA ARG A 155 4.44 -4.54 -5.54
C ARG A 155 3.92 -4.47 -4.11
N SER A 156 2.61 -4.56 -3.93
CA SER A 156 1.99 -4.61 -2.60
C SER A 156 2.26 -5.95 -1.93
N ALA A 157 1.90 -7.07 -2.58
CA ALA A 157 2.11 -8.40 -2.05
C ALA A 157 3.58 -8.66 -1.70
N ILE A 158 4.49 -8.34 -2.62
CA ILE A 158 5.93 -8.61 -2.48
C ILE A 158 6.58 -7.77 -1.39
N THR A 159 6.27 -6.46 -1.30
CA THR A 159 6.91 -5.61 -0.29
C THR A 159 6.35 -5.83 1.12
N LEU A 160 5.08 -6.26 1.26
CA LEU A 160 4.51 -6.68 2.54
C LEU A 160 5.11 -7.99 3.05
N ALA A 161 5.45 -8.91 2.16
CA ALA A 161 6.08 -10.19 2.49
C ALA A 161 7.53 -10.05 2.99
N GLY A 162 8.18 -8.90 2.78
CA GLY A 162 9.59 -8.72 3.11
C GLY A 162 10.50 -9.47 2.14
N LYS A 163 11.60 -10.06 2.66
CA LYS A 163 12.64 -10.75 1.88
C LYS A 163 12.63 -12.25 2.06
N THR A 164 11.87 -12.75 2.99
CA THR A 164 11.78 -14.18 3.33
C THR A 164 11.08 -14.96 2.24
N ASN A 165 11.36 -16.26 2.16
CA ASN A 165 10.60 -17.19 1.35
C ASN A 165 9.22 -17.42 1.99
N SER A 166 8.23 -16.64 1.56
CA SER A 166 6.85 -16.64 2.01
C SER A 166 5.94 -17.13 0.88
N ASP A 167 4.70 -17.50 1.21
CA ASP A 167 3.66 -17.73 0.21
C ASP A 167 3.13 -16.37 -0.26
N VAL A 168 3.53 -15.94 -1.45
CA VAL A 168 3.21 -14.60 -2.00
C VAL A 168 2.46 -14.71 -3.31
N TYR A 169 1.27 -14.13 -3.36
CA TYR A 169 0.39 -14.19 -4.52
C TYR A 169 -0.14 -12.80 -4.88
N TRP A 170 -0.22 -12.54 -6.19
CA TRP A 170 -0.83 -11.31 -6.72
C TRP A 170 -1.64 -11.61 -7.98
N LEU A 171 -2.61 -10.74 -8.30
CA LEU A 171 -3.37 -10.88 -9.53
C LEU A 171 -2.53 -10.46 -10.75
N LEU A 172 -2.47 -11.32 -11.75
CA LEU A 172 -1.95 -10.97 -13.06
C LEU A 172 -3.04 -10.25 -13.84
N HIS A 173 -2.78 -8.99 -14.17
CA HIS A 173 -3.79 -8.05 -14.69
C HIS A 173 -4.50 -8.56 -15.94
N ASP A 174 -3.74 -9.07 -16.93
CA ASP A 174 -4.27 -9.49 -18.22
C ASP A 174 -4.94 -10.90 -18.17
N GLU A 175 -4.90 -11.58 -17.04
CA GLU A 175 -5.38 -12.96 -16.88
C GLU A 175 -6.43 -13.08 -15.75
N ALA A 176 -6.60 -12.05 -14.92
CA ALA A 176 -7.45 -12.05 -13.72
C ALA A 176 -7.30 -13.34 -12.87
N ARG A 177 -6.07 -13.79 -12.67
CA ARG A 177 -5.71 -14.98 -11.88
C ARG A 177 -4.57 -14.68 -10.93
N PHE A 178 -4.54 -15.37 -9.80
CA PHE A 178 -3.42 -15.25 -8.86
C PHE A 178 -2.20 -16.01 -9.37
N VAL A 179 -1.06 -15.32 -9.30
CA VAL A 179 0.24 -15.82 -9.72
C VAL A 179 1.28 -15.64 -8.63
N THR A 180 2.41 -16.32 -8.77
CA THR A 180 3.63 -16.14 -7.99
C THR A 180 4.85 -16.27 -8.90
N SER A 181 6.06 -16.06 -8.37
CA SER A 181 7.31 -16.18 -9.15
C SER A 181 8.20 -17.30 -8.66
N HIS A 182 9.20 -17.64 -9.48
CA HIS A 182 10.25 -18.61 -9.13
C HIS A 182 11.09 -18.21 -7.90
N TYR A 183 11.00 -16.96 -7.45
CA TYR A 183 11.59 -16.55 -6.17
C TYR A 183 10.92 -17.25 -4.98
N TYR A 184 9.59 -17.40 -5.03
CA TYR A 184 8.79 -17.93 -3.93
C TYR A 184 8.48 -19.41 -4.05
N ALA A 185 8.28 -19.94 -5.24
CA ALA A 185 7.90 -21.33 -5.45
C ALA A 185 8.48 -21.93 -6.73
N GLN A 186 8.61 -23.25 -6.78
CA GLN A 186 9.03 -23.99 -7.97
C GLN A 186 7.84 -24.52 -8.79
N ALA A 187 6.66 -24.57 -8.19
CA ALA A 187 5.40 -24.96 -8.81
C ALA A 187 4.24 -24.36 -8.01
N TYR A 188 3.10 -24.15 -8.65
CA TYR A 188 1.89 -23.76 -7.94
C TYR A 188 1.41 -24.86 -7.00
N PRO A 189 1.07 -24.54 -5.74
CA PRO A 189 0.32 -25.44 -4.89
C PRO A 189 -1.03 -25.81 -5.54
N GLY A 190 -1.49 -27.04 -5.34
CA GLY A 190 -2.73 -27.53 -5.95
C GLY A 190 -3.96 -26.68 -5.58
N TRP A 191 -3.99 -26.18 -4.34
CA TRP A 191 -5.08 -25.35 -3.85
C TRP A 191 -5.14 -23.97 -4.57
N VAL A 192 -3.99 -23.39 -4.96
CA VAL A 192 -3.97 -22.15 -5.76
C VAL A 192 -4.51 -22.38 -7.16
N GLN A 193 -4.15 -23.53 -7.76
CA GLN A 193 -4.69 -23.90 -9.10
C GLN A 193 -6.20 -24.07 -9.04
N SER A 194 -6.72 -24.85 -8.07
CA SER A 194 -8.16 -25.03 -7.87
C SER A 194 -8.86 -23.70 -7.59
N PHE A 195 -8.28 -22.82 -6.80
CA PHE A 195 -8.83 -21.48 -6.55
C PHE A 195 -8.97 -20.67 -7.83
N ASN A 196 -7.92 -20.63 -8.66
CA ASN A 196 -7.98 -19.92 -9.95
C ASN A 196 -9.01 -20.52 -10.92
N GLU A 197 -9.15 -21.84 -10.95
CA GLU A 197 -10.07 -22.54 -11.85
C GLU A 197 -11.53 -22.41 -11.42
N GLU A 198 -11.81 -22.42 -10.13
CA GLU A 198 -13.16 -22.47 -9.58
C GLU A 198 -13.62 -21.09 -9.07
N VAL A 199 -12.91 -20.49 -8.10
CA VAL A 199 -13.35 -19.28 -7.40
C VAL A 199 -13.15 -18.04 -8.28
N MET A 200 -11.96 -17.88 -8.89
CA MET A 200 -11.72 -16.74 -9.77
C MET A 200 -12.65 -16.76 -10.99
N THR A 201 -12.94 -17.92 -11.58
CA THR A 201 -13.89 -18.03 -12.67
C THR A 201 -15.29 -17.53 -12.28
N MET A 202 -15.76 -17.82 -11.07
CA MET A 202 -17.06 -17.32 -10.59
C MET A 202 -17.03 -15.80 -10.31
N LEU A 203 -15.97 -15.29 -9.68
CA LEU A 203 -15.83 -13.86 -9.39
C LEU A 203 -15.78 -13.01 -10.66
N VAL A 204 -15.04 -13.49 -11.66
CA VAL A 204 -14.92 -12.81 -12.97
C VAL A 204 -16.19 -12.91 -13.80
N ALA A 205 -17.02 -13.95 -13.65
CA ALA A 205 -18.26 -14.12 -14.41
C ALA A 205 -19.32 -13.02 -14.12
N ASP A 206 -19.26 -12.38 -12.96
CA ASP A 206 -20.16 -11.27 -12.63
C ASP A 206 -19.62 -9.96 -13.23
N SER A 207 -20.36 -9.44 -14.20
CA SER A 207 -19.99 -8.29 -15.03
C SER A 207 -20.69 -6.98 -14.66
N VAL A 208 -21.43 -6.96 -13.54
CA VAL A 208 -22.20 -5.80 -13.12
C VAL A 208 -21.74 -5.37 -11.72
N TRP A 209 -21.42 -4.09 -11.58
CA TRP A 209 -21.23 -3.43 -10.28
C TRP A 209 -22.35 -2.40 -10.11
N ASP A 210 -23.33 -2.75 -9.29
CA ASP A 210 -24.40 -1.84 -8.88
C ASP A 210 -24.06 -1.19 -7.54
N THR A 211 -24.72 -0.10 -7.21
CA THR A 211 -24.45 0.62 -5.96
C THR A 211 -24.92 -0.17 -4.73
N GLU A 212 -24.06 -0.28 -3.74
CA GLU A 212 -24.43 -0.77 -2.39
C GLU A 212 -24.83 0.39 -1.45
N VAL A 213 -24.83 1.65 -1.94
CA VAL A 213 -25.13 2.83 -1.11
C VAL A 213 -26.63 2.95 -0.86
N PRO A 214 -27.11 2.86 0.40
CA PRO A 214 -28.49 3.11 0.74
C PRO A 214 -28.92 4.54 0.34
N VAL A 215 -30.16 4.71 -0.11
CA VAL A 215 -30.67 6.00 -0.61
C VAL A 215 -30.48 7.12 0.41
N GLU A 216 -30.69 6.85 1.69
CA GLU A 216 -30.51 7.80 2.79
C GLU A 216 -29.06 8.20 3.04
N MET A 217 -28.09 7.41 2.57
CA MET A 217 -26.64 7.66 2.72
C MET A 217 -25.98 8.28 1.48
N GLN A 218 -26.70 8.39 0.38
CA GLN A 218 -26.14 8.98 -0.86
C GLN A 218 -25.62 10.41 -0.67
N SER A 219 -26.18 11.16 0.29
CA SER A 219 -25.72 12.53 0.61
C SER A 219 -24.34 12.59 1.30
N LEU A 220 -23.77 11.46 1.73
CA LEU A 220 -22.41 11.40 2.28
C LEU A 220 -21.32 11.58 1.22
N ALA A 221 -21.63 11.29 -0.05
CA ALA A 221 -20.76 11.47 -1.19
C ALA A 221 -21.31 12.54 -2.15
N ARG A 222 -20.51 12.99 -3.11
CA ARG A 222 -20.97 13.88 -4.17
C ARG A 222 -22.00 13.16 -5.09
N PRO A 223 -22.76 13.90 -5.92
CA PRO A 223 -23.65 13.29 -6.91
C PRO A 223 -22.92 12.27 -7.80
N ASP A 224 -23.62 11.21 -8.19
CA ASP A 224 -23.13 10.07 -8.94
C ASP A 224 -22.48 10.43 -10.31
N PHE A 225 -22.85 11.53 -10.92
CA PHE A 225 -22.29 11.98 -12.20
C PHE A 225 -21.33 13.16 -12.05
N ALA A 226 -20.13 13.07 -12.68
CA ALA A 226 -19.24 14.21 -12.88
C ALA A 226 -18.42 14.07 -14.17
N GLU A 227 -18.39 15.13 -14.99
CA GLU A 227 -17.69 15.16 -16.28
C GLU A 227 -16.16 14.95 -16.17
N TYR A 228 -15.59 15.20 -14.99
CA TYR A 228 -14.15 15.05 -14.71
C TYR A 228 -13.75 13.66 -14.25
N GLU A 229 -14.64 12.69 -14.22
CA GLU A 229 -14.33 11.28 -14.00
C GLU A 229 -13.70 10.65 -15.24
N ARG A 230 -12.84 9.64 -15.01
CA ARG A 230 -12.03 9.11 -16.11
C ARG A 230 -12.81 8.29 -17.14
N ARG A 231 -13.89 7.63 -16.74
CA ARG A 231 -14.73 6.83 -17.64
C ARG A 231 -16.03 7.56 -17.93
N GLY A 232 -16.16 8.12 -19.11
CA GLY A 232 -17.18 9.04 -19.57
C GLY A 232 -18.68 8.69 -19.40
N SER A 233 -19.06 7.51 -18.87
CA SER A 233 -20.38 7.21 -18.35
C SER A 233 -20.23 6.81 -16.91
N SER A 234 -20.59 7.69 -16.04
CA SER A 234 -20.11 7.70 -14.66
C SER A 234 -21.25 7.50 -13.67
N THR A 235 -22.28 6.77 -14.03
CA THR A 235 -23.41 6.48 -13.15
C THR A 235 -23.64 4.99 -12.99
N PHE A 236 -24.05 4.57 -11.80
CA PHE A 236 -24.48 3.20 -11.56
C PHE A 236 -25.69 2.78 -12.42
N PRO A 237 -25.78 1.48 -12.82
CA PRO A 237 -24.77 0.43 -12.60
C PRO A 237 -23.63 0.51 -13.60
N HIS A 238 -22.42 0.14 -13.18
CA HIS A 238 -21.28 -0.05 -14.07
C HIS A 238 -21.27 -1.47 -14.61
N VAL A 239 -21.14 -1.60 -15.94
CA VAL A 239 -21.21 -2.89 -16.63
C VAL A 239 -19.95 -3.09 -17.46
N SER A 240 -19.30 -4.24 -17.31
CA SER A 240 -18.16 -4.62 -18.13
C SER A 240 -18.55 -4.79 -19.60
N SER A 241 -17.66 -4.44 -20.53
CA SER A 241 -17.85 -4.63 -21.96
C SER A 241 -17.89 -6.11 -22.42
N LEU A 242 -17.51 -7.05 -21.54
CA LEU A 242 -17.36 -8.49 -21.81
C LEU A 242 -16.33 -8.84 -22.92
N GLU A 243 -15.60 -7.87 -23.44
CA GLU A 243 -14.39 -8.15 -24.20
C GLU A 243 -13.30 -8.56 -23.19
N GLU A 244 -12.66 -9.70 -23.40
CA GLU A 244 -11.83 -10.40 -22.39
C GLU A 244 -10.85 -9.47 -21.67
N ARG A 245 -10.09 -8.66 -22.40
CA ARG A 245 -9.14 -7.72 -21.81
C ARG A 245 -9.80 -6.63 -20.99
N ASP A 246 -10.83 -5.98 -21.53
CA ASP A 246 -11.56 -4.90 -20.86
C ASP A 246 -12.29 -5.43 -19.63
N HIS A 247 -12.72 -6.71 -19.69
CA HIS A 247 -13.38 -7.38 -18.58
C HIS A 247 -12.41 -7.68 -17.43
N TYR A 248 -11.17 -8.10 -17.71
CA TYR A 248 -10.17 -8.28 -16.68
C TYR A 248 -9.74 -6.95 -16.05
N GLU A 249 -9.55 -5.88 -16.85
CA GLU A 249 -9.34 -4.54 -16.31
C GLU A 249 -10.48 -4.12 -15.37
N TRP A 250 -11.72 -4.42 -15.74
CA TRP A 250 -12.89 -4.08 -14.94
C TRP A 250 -12.91 -4.77 -13.55
N VAL A 251 -12.37 -5.99 -13.42
CA VAL A 251 -12.23 -6.64 -12.11
C VAL A 251 -11.37 -5.80 -11.16
N PHE A 252 -10.32 -5.17 -11.67
CA PHE A 252 -9.47 -4.27 -10.88
C PHE A 252 -10.15 -2.93 -10.59
N ASP A 253 -10.90 -2.39 -11.53
CA ASP A 253 -11.61 -1.12 -11.42
C ASP A 253 -12.90 -1.19 -10.59
N SER A 254 -13.13 -2.29 -9.90
CA SER A 254 -14.33 -2.59 -9.10
C SER A 254 -13.96 -3.20 -7.74
N PRO A 255 -14.91 -3.35 -6.80
CA PRO A 255 -14.65 -3.97 -5.49
C PRO A 255 -14.21 -5.44 -5.56
N LYS A 256 -14.35 -6.10 -6.70
CA LYS A 256 -14.09 -7.54 -6.88
C LYS A 256 -12.64 -7.95 -6.64
N SER A 257 -11.67 -7.07 -6.89
CA SER A 257 -10.27 -7.41 -6.63
C SER A 257 -9.98 -7.62 -5.14
N ASP A 258 -10.61 -6.85 -4.25
CA ASP A 258 -10.45 -7.01 -2.80
C ASP A 258 -11.19 -8.26 -2.29
N GLU A 259 -12.36 -8.56 -2.86
CA GLU A 259 -13.08 -9.80 -2.58
C GLU A 259 -12.22 -11.02 -2.95
N ALA A 260 -11.60 -11.02 -4.15
CA ALA A 260 -10.70 -12.09 -4.59
C ALA A 260 -9.49 -12.27 -3.65
N VAL A 261 -8.89 -11.17 -3.18
CA VAL A 261 -7.77 -11.20 -2.22
C VAL A 261 -8.19 -11.85 -0.90
N LEU A 262 -9.34 -11.47 -0.33
CA LEU A 262 -9.82 -12.05 0.93
C LEU A 262 -10.21 -13.52 0.80
N GLU A 263 -10.81 -13.92 -0.33
CA GLU A 263 -11.15 -15.33 -0.57
C GLU A 263 -9.90 -16.20 -0.74
N LEU A 264 -8.85 -15.71 -1.46
CA LEU A 264 -7.58 -16.45 -1.52
C LEU A 264 -6.90 -16.53 -0.15
N ALA A 265 -6.99 -15.47 0.65
CA ALA A 265 -6.47 -15.49 2.02
C ALA A 265 -7.16 -16.55 2.89
N LYS A 266 -8.49 -16.67 2.81
CA LYS A 266 -9.23 -17.73 3.51
C LYS A 266 -8.81 -19.14 3.04
N ALA A 267 -8.62 -19.33 1.73
CA ALA A 267 -8.14 -20.58 1.17
C ALA A 267 -6.73 -20.91 1.68
N ALA A 268 -5.80 -19.96 1.66
CA ALA A 268 -4.45 -20.14 2.20
C ALA A 268 -4.47 -20.47 3.69
N MET A 269 -5.31 -19.80 4.48
CA MET A 269 -5.46 -20.09 5.91
C MET A 269 -5.93 -21.50 6.18
N GLY A 270 -6.90 -22.00 5.40
CA GLY A 270 -7.39 -23.37 5.53
C GLY A 270 -6.36 -24.42 5.14
N GLU A 271 -5.70 -24.23 4.00
CA GLU A 271 -4.72 -25.19 3.44
C GLU A 271 -3.41 -25.26 4.24
N LEU A 272 -2.97 -24.12 4.79
CA LEU A 272 -1.72 -23.99 5.53
C LEU A 272 -1.92 -24.05 7.06
N GLU A 273 -3.15 -24.16 7.53
CA GLU A 273 -3.52 -24.14 8.96
C GLU A 273 -2.94 -22.90 9.69
N LEU A 274 -2.96 -21.71 9.03
CA LEU A 274 -2.39 -20.49 9.60
C LEU A 274 -3.06 -20.13 10.93
N GLY A 275 -2.22 -19.82 11.94
CA GLY A 275 -2.65 -19.50 13.29
C GLY A 275 -3.16 -20.69 14.11
N GLN A 276 -3.04 -21.92 13.61
CA GLN A 276 -3.55 -23.14 14.26
C GLN A 276 -2.43 -24.13 14.65
N ARG A 277 -1.15 -23.83 14.32
CA ARG A 277 -0.02 -24.75 14.43
C ARG A 277 0.85 -24.55 15.68
N GLY A 278 0.50 -23.56 16.53
CA GLY A 278 1.24 -23.27 17.77
C GLY A 278 2.44 -22.33 17.58
N SER A 279 2.67 -21.80 16.37
CA SER A 279 3.57 -20.70 16.05
C SER A 279 2.78 -19.43 15.83
N VAL A 280 3.41 -18.27 15.96
CA VAL A 280 2.82 -16.98 15.57
C VAL A 280 2.99 -16.82 14.06
N ASP A 281 1.93 -17.05 13.30
CA ASP A 281 1.94 -16.89 11.85
C ASP A 281 1.65 -15.43 11.42
N PHE A 282 1.97 -15.11 10.17
CA PHE A 282 1.77 -13.79 9.60
C PHE A 282 0.93 -13.83 8.31
N LEU A 283 -0.05 -12.93 8.23
CA LEU A 283 -0.88 -12.72 7.05
C LEU A 283 -0.89 -11.24 6.67
N ALA A 284 -0.38 -10.91 5.49
CA ALA A 284 -0.42 -9.56 4.93
C ALA A 284 -1.39 -9.49 3.75
N LEU A 285 -2.27 -8.50 3.76
CA LEU A 285 -3.29 -8.28 2.74
C LEU A 285 -3.21 -6.87 2.20
N GLY A 286 -2.93 -6.73 0.91
CA GLY A 286 -2.99 -5.47 0.17
C GLY A 286 -4.32 -5.39 -0.60
N LEU A 287 -5.23 -4.55 -0.13
CA LEU A 287 -6.56 -4.35 -0.69
C LEU A 287 -6.53 -3.16 -1.63
N SER A 288 -6.74 -3.36 -2.92
CA SER A 288 -6.36 -2.41 -3.97
C SER A 288 -7.53 -1.70 -4.66
N SER A 289 -8.78 -2.17 -4.46
CA SER A 289 -9.97 -1.61 -5.13
C SER A 289 -10.16 -0.12 -4.85
N THR A 290 -9.87 0.31 -3.61
CA THR A 290 -10.01 1.73 -3.20
C THR A 290 -9.12 2.67 -4.02
N ASP A 291 -7.92 2.22 -4.43
CA ASP A 291 -7.01 2.98 -5.29
C ASP A 291 -7.52 3.05 -6.75
N TYR A 292 -7.91 1.93 -7.31
CA TYR A 292 -8.43 1.90 -8.69
C TYR A 292 -9.70 2.74 -8.83
N VAL A 293 -10.67 2.55 -7.95
CA VAL A 293 -11.90 3.34 -7.90
C VAL A 293 -11.60 4.82 -7.62
N GLY A 294 -10.70 5.10 -6.69
CA GLY A 294 -10.28 6.45 -6.35
C GLY A 294 -9.64 7.19 -7.52
N HIS A 295 -8.78 6.54 -8.29
CA HIS A 295 -8.18 7.12 -9.50
C HIS A 295 -9.22 7.47 -10.57
N LEU A 296 -10.25 6.66 -10.73
CA LEU A 296 -11.27 6.82 -11.77
C LEU A 296 -12.32 7.87 -11.37
N PHE A 297 -12.86 7.74 -10.16
CA PHE A 297 -14.04 8.47 -9.70
C PHE A 297 -13.75 9.49 -8.60
N GLY A 298 -12.59 9.41 -7.95
CA GLY A 298 -12.18 10.30 -6.86
C GLY A 298 -12.66 9.87 -5.48
N PRO A 299 -12.03 10.42 -4.42
CA PRO A 299 -12.20 9.94 -3.04
C PRO A 299 -13.59 10.20 -2.42
N LEU A 300 -14.40 11.06 -3.03
CA LEU A 300 -15.70 11.47 -2.49
C LEU A 300 -16.87 11.14 -3.45
N SER A 301 -16.67 10.19 -4.37
CA SER A 301 -17.68 9.72 -5.31
C SER A 301 -18.66 8.72 -4.69
N GLN A 302 -19.79 8.48 -5.37
CA GLN A 302 -20.72 7.40 -5.01
C GLN A 302 -20.05 6.03 -5.17
N GLU A 303 -19.20 5.89 -6.18
CA GLU A 303 -18.42 4.68 -6.43
C GLU A 303 -17.47 4.38 -5.28
N GLN A 304 -16.75 5.40 -4.77
CA GLN A 304 -15.86 5.20 -3.64
C GLN A 304 -16.62 4.88 -2.36
N LEU A 305 -17.76 5.51 -2.11
CA LEU A 305 -18.63 5.16 -0.98
C LEU A 305 -19.16 3.74 -1.12
N SER A 306 -19.66 3.34 -2.31
CA SER A 306 -20.12 1.97 -2.59
C SER A 306 -19.00 0.94 -2.39
N ASN A 307 -17.79 1.23 -2.89
CA ASN A 307 -16.62 0.39 -2.70
C ASN A 307 -16.25 0.23 -1.22
N LEU A 308 -16.31 1.29 -0.42
CA LEU A 308 -16.00 1.20 1.02
C LEU A 308 -17.08 0.48 1.83
N ILE A 309 -18.35 0.59 1.45
CA ILE A 309 -19.45 -0.22 2.04
C ILE A 309 -19.23 -1.70 1.73
N HIS A 310 -18.86 -2.01 0.47
CA HIS A 310 -18.51 -3.38 0.08
C HIS A 310 -17.32 -3.91 0.88
N LEU A 311 -16.24 -3.11 0.98
CA LEU A 311 -15.06 -3.44 1.78
C LEU A 311 -15.42 -3.69 3.25
N ASP A 312 -16.25 -2.83 3.84
CA ASP A 312 -16.74 -2.99 5.21
C ASP A 312 -17.44 -4.33 5.43
N ARG A 313 -18.31 -4.71 4.49
CA ARG A 313 -19.04 -5.99 4.54
C ARG A 313 -18.07 -7.18 4.45
N ILE A 314 -17.21 -7.23 3.43
CA ILE A 314 -16.30 -8.37 3.22
C ILE A 314 -15.23 -8.49 4.33
N LEU A 315 -14.79 -7.37 4.92
CA LEU A 315 -13.92 -7.40 6.12
C LEU A 315 -14.67 -7.94 7.34
N GLY A 316 -15.96 -7.63 7.50
CA GLY A 316 -16.79 -8.20 8.57
C GLY A 316 -16.90 -9.73 8.46
N GLU A 317 -17.11 -10.23 7.25
CA GLU A 317 -17.12 -11.67 6.94
C GLU A 317 -15.73 -12.30 7.20
N PHE A 318 -14.66 -11.64 6.80
CA PHE A 318 -13.31 -12.10 7.02
C PHE A 318 -12.93 -12.14 8.51
N PHE A 319 -13.26 -11.11 9.30
CA PHE A 319 -13.01 -11.13 10.73
C PHE A 319 -13.84 -12.20 11.46
N SER A 320 -15.07 -12.44 11.01
CA SER A 320 -15.87 -13.55 11.53
C SER A 320 -15.24 -14.91 11.21
N TYR A 321 -14.63 -15.05 10.02
CA TYR A 321 -13.86 -16.23 9.66
C TYR A 321 -12.61 -16.40 10.56
N LEU A 322 -11.88 -15.33 10.86
CA LEU A 322 -10.74 -15.35 11.79
C LEU A 322 -11.18 -15.81 13.19
N ASP A 323 -12.26 -15.22 13.73
CA ASP A 323 -12.78 -15.59 15.05
C ASP A 323 -13.21 -17.06 15.13
N ALA A 324 -13.82 -17.58 14.06
CA ALA A 324 -14.26 -18.96 14.01
C ALA A 324 -13.11 -19.98 13.90
N ASN A 325 -12.03 -19.66 13.18
CA ASN A 325 -10.96 -20.61 12.85
C ASN A 325 -9.73 -20.46 13.76
N ILE A 326 -9.41 -19.23 14.18
CA ILE A 326 -8.26 -18.95 15.06
C ILE A 326 -8.71 -18.83 16.52
N GLY A 327 -9.89 -18.31 16.74
CA GLY A 327 -10.45 -17.98 18.02
C GLY A 327 -10.52 -16.47 18.29
N GLU A 328 -11.63 -16.03 18.86
CA GLU A 328 -11.80 -14.63 19.28
C GLU A 328 -10.70 -14.24 20.27
N GLY A 329 -10.04 -13.10 20.05
CA GLY A 329 -8.93 -12.64 20.87
C GLY A 329 -7.64 -13.48 20.77
N GLN A 330 -7.50 -14.32 19.75
CA GLN A 330 -6.25 -15.07 19.49
C GLN A 330 -5.45 -14.54 18.30
N TRP A 331 -5.88 -13.47 17.67
CA TRP A 331 -5.19 -12.77 16.59
C TRP A 331 -5.09 -11.27 16.88
N VAL A 332 -4.11 -10.63 16.28
CA VAL A 332 -3.89 -9.18 16.36
C VAL A 332 -3.75 -8.62 14.96
N ALA A 333 -4.30 -7.44 14.73
CA ALA A 333 -4.24 -6.80 13.42
C ALA A 333 -3.82 -5.33 13.50
N ALA A 334 -3.28 -4.83 12.39
CA ALA A 334 -3.24 -3.40 12.09
C ALA A 334 -3.89 -3.15 10.73
N LEU A 335 -4.69 -2.07 10.64
CA LEU A 335 -5.17 -1.52 9.38
C LEU A 335 -4.54 -0.15 9.15
N SER A 336 -4.01 0.06 7.94
CA SER A 336 -3.54 1.37 7.47
C SER A 336 -3.70 1.46 5.95
N ALA A 337 -3.12 2.51 5.35
CA ALA A 337 -3.00 2.69 3.91
C ALA A 337 -1.57 3.07 3.53
N ASP A 338 -1.21 2.77 2.32
CA ASP A 338 0.09 3.07 1.71
C ASP A 338 0.22 4.53 1.24
N HIS A 339 -0.89 5.20 1.03
CA HIS A 339 -1.06 6.64 0.79
C HIS A 339 -2.54 7.04 0.79
N GLY A 340 -2.78 8.34 0.78
CA GLY A 340 -4.08 8.92 0.45
C GLY A 340 -4.15 9.35 -1.01
N VAL A 341 -4.99 10.36 -1.31
CA VAL A 341 -5.24 10.85 -2.67
C VAL A 341 -5.75 12.28 -2.69
N ALA A 342 -5.38 13.03 -3.73
CA ALA A 342 -5.91 14.36 -3.96
C ALA A 342 -7.41 14.31 -4.34
N THR A 343 -8.18 15.24 -3.79
CA THR A 343 -9.54 15.52 -4.31
C THR A 343 -9.42 16.04 -5.75
N MET A 344 -10.32 15.62 -6.63
CA MET A 344 -10.33 16.12 -8.01
C MET A 344 -10.40 17.65 -8.02
N PRO A 345 -9.54 18.33 -8.78
CA PRO A 345 -9.45 19.79 -8.75
C PRO A 345 -10.78 20.49 -9.04
N GLU A 346 -11.58 19.96 -9.95
CA GLU A 346 -12.89 20.50 -10.31
C GLU A 346 -13.83 20.48 -9.11
N TYR A 347 -13.94 19.36 -8.43
CA TYR A 347 -14.75 19.24 -7.23
C TYR A 347 -14.21 20.10 -6.08
N ALA A 348 -12.89 20.16 -5.91
CA ALA A 348 -12.27 21.03 -4.92
C ALA A 348 -12.59 22.52 -5.18
N GLN A 349 -12.64 22.94 -6.47
CA GLN A 349 -13.06 24.30 -6.86
C GLN A 349 -14.55 24.56 -6.57
N GLU A 350 -15.43 23.58 -6.82
CA GLU A 350 -16.86 23.65 -6.45
C GLU A 350 -17.04 23.84 -4.94
N GLN A 351 -16.13 23.26 -4.13
CA GLN A 351 -16.09 23.44 -2.68
C GLN A 351 -15.34 24.70 -2.22
N GLY A 352 -14.93 25.58 -3.15
CA GLY A 352 -14.32 26.87 -2.85
C GLY A 352 -12.78 26.89 -2.81
N ASN A 353 -12.10 25.78 -3.10
CA ASN A 353 -10.64 25.76 -3.21
C ASN A 353 -10.19 26.24 -4.60
N THR A 354 -10.03 27.56 -4.75
CA THR A 354 -9.64 28.18 -6.02
C THR A 354 -8.20 27.92 -6.46
N SER A 355 -7.35 27.34 -5.59
CA SER A 355 -5.96 26.99 -5.92
C SER A 355 -5.84 25.62 -6.58
N ALA A 356 -6.85 24.75 -6.41
CA ALA A 356 -6.86 23.43 -7.02
C ALA A 356 -6.96 23.54 -8.55
N ARG A 357 -6.06 22.86 -9.26
CA ARG A 357 -6.05 22.89 -10.74
C ARG A 357 -5.31 21.69 -11.33
N ARG A 358 -5.69 21.32 -12.55
CA ARG A 358 -4.90 20.39 -13.35
C ARG A 358 -3.73 21.11 -14.00
N ILE A 359 -2.57 20.45 -13.97
CA ILE A 359 -1.36 20.94 -14.62
C ILE A 359 -1.34 20.41 -16.07
N ASN A 360 -1.08 21.30 -17.01
CA ASN A 360 -0.80 20.90 -18.39
C ASN A 360 0.56 20.18 -18.45
N ALA A 361 0.51 18.85 -18.56
CA ALA A 361 1.71 17.99 -18.55
C ALA A 361 2.70 18.34 -19.68
N ARG A 362 2.20 18.74 -20.88
CA ARG A 362 3.05 19.10 -22.02
C ARG A 362 3.77 20.42 -21.77
N GLU A 363 3.06 21.42 -21.28
CA GLU A 363 3.65 22.73 -20.94
C GLU A 363 4.70 22.56 -19.83
N ARG A 364 4.36 21.81 -18.79
CA ARG A 364 5.28 21.51 -17.68
C ARG A 364 6.54 20.81 -18.18
N PHE A 365 6.41 19.82 -19.05
CA PHE A 365 7.55 19.12 -19.63
C PHE A 365 8.44 20.09 -20.46
N GLN A 366 7.84 20.98 -21.27
CA GLN A 366 8.59 21.97 -22.05
C GLN A 366 9.35 22.95 -21.15
N ASN A 367 8.72 23.49 -20.11
CA ASN A 367 9.36 24.39 -19.16
C ASN A 367 10.54 23.72 -18.46
N ARG A 368 10.35 22.50 -17.93
CA ARG A 368 11.43 21.71 -17.31
C ARG A 368 12.59 21.42 -18.28
N SER A 369 12.28 21.08 -19.51
CA SER A 369 13.30 20.82 -20.55
C SER A 369 14.09 22.08 -20.91
N SER A 370 13.43 23.22 -21.01
CA SER A 370 14.07 24.50 -21.29
C SER A 370 14.98 24.95 -20.15
N ALA A 371 14.50 24.85 -18.90
CA ALA A 371 15.29 25.14 -17.71
C ALA A 371 16.53 24.26 -17.61
N LEU A 372 16.38 22.95 -17.89
CA LEU A 372 17.51 22.01 -17.90
C LEU A 372 18.54 22.34 -18.98
N GLN A 373 18.10 22.61 -20.21
CA GLN A 373 19.00 22.97 -21.29
C GLN A 373 19.78 24.26 -20.98
N ALA A 374 19.13 25.27 -20.43
CA ALA A 374 19.77 26.50 -19.99
C ALA A 374 20.81 26.24 -18.88
N ALA A 375 20.47 25.47 -17.88
CA ALA A 375 21.38 25.13 -16.78
C ALA A 375 22.63 24.38 -17.26
N ILE A 376 22.48 23.46 -18.21
CA ILE A 376 23.59 22.70 -18.80
C ILE A 376 24.47 23.60 -19.70
N ALA A 377 23.88 24.51 -20.47
CA ALA A 377 24.62 25.37 -21.42
C ALA A 377 25.66 26.27 -20.75
N GLU A 378 25.47 26.63 -19.47
CA GLU A 378 26.41 27.41 -18.68
C GLU A 378 27.65 26.60 -18.24
N GLY A 379 27.63 25.26 -18.36
CA GLY A 379 28.73 24.38 -17.96
C GLY A 379 28.94 24.33 -16.45
N GLY A 380 30.10 23.83 -16.01
CA GLY A 380 30.46 23.69 -14.60
C GLY A 380 30.33 22.25 -14.07
N ALA A 381 30.55 22.06 -12.77
CA ALA A 381 30.37 20.76 -12.12
C ALA A 381 28.88 20.35 -12.04
N PRO A 382 28.58 19.05 -11.89
CA PRO A 382 27.18 18.59 -11.77
C PRO A 382 26.38 19.32 -10.68
N GLU A 383 27.01 19.64 -9.57
CA GLU A 383 26.42 20.39 -8.45
C GLU A 383 26.03 21.81 -8.86
N ASP A 384 26.88 22.52 -9.64
CA ASP A 384 26.58 23.85 -10.15
C ASP A 384 25.39 23.84 -11.11
N VAL A 385 25.29 22.78 -11.94
CA VAL A 385 24.15 22.57 -12.85
C VAL A 385 22.87 22.32 -12.05
N ALA A 386 22.91 21.48 -11.02
CA ALA A 386 21.78 21.18 -10.15
C ALA A 386 21.25 22.45 -9.44
N GLU A 387 22.13 23.26 -8.86
CA GLU A 387 21.77 24.50 -8.21
C GLU A 387 21.14 25.52 -9.17
N ARG A 388 21.71 25.68 -10.38
CA ARG A 388 21.12 26.58 -11.39
C ARG A 388 19.75 26.10 -11.84
N LEU A 389 19.64 24.79 -12.11
CA LEU A 389 18.38 24.19 -12.50
C LEU A 389 17.30 24.40 -11.43
N ALA A 390 17.62 24.13 -10.16
CA ALA A 390 16.71 24.33 -9.04
C ALA A 390 16.22 25.79 -8.97
N ARG A 391 17.15 26.74 -8.97
CA ARG A 391 16.82 28.18 -8.97
C ARG A 391 15.95 28.60 -10.15
N GLN A 392 16.22 28.11 -11.34
CA GLN A 392 15.47 28.48 -12.54
C GLN A 392 14.05 27.92 -12.52
N LEU A 393 13.86 26.66 -12.10
CA LEU A 393 12.56 26.02 -11.98
C LEU A 393 11.64 26.72 -10.95
N GLU A 394 12.22 27.24 -9.88
CA GLU A 394 11.49 28.05 -8.89
C GLU A 394 11.17 29.45 -9.43
N ALA A 395 12.14 30.10 -10.07
CA ALA A 395 11.98 31.47 -10.56
C ALA A 395 10.95 31.61 -11.68
N ASP A 396 10.81 30.62 -12.55
CA ASP A 396 9.81 30.62 -13.63
C ASP A 396 8.45 30.02 -13.22
N GLY A 397 8.31 29.60 -11.94
CA GLY A 397 7.08 29.06 -11.38
C GLY A 397 6.73 27.66 -11.89
N THR A 398 7.68 26.95 -12.51
CA THR A 398 7.48 25.57 -12.97
C THR A 398 7.22 24.62 -11.81
N VAL A 399 7.87 24.87 -10.67
CA VAL A 399 7.68 24.13 -9.41
C VAL A 399 7.56 25.10 -8.23
N ALA A 400 6.92 24.66 -7.15
CA ALA A 400 6.86 25.46 -5.92
C ALA A 400 8.19 25.43 -5.16
N LYS A 401 8.95 24.31 -5.25
CA LYS A 401 10.27 24.14 -4.67
C LYS A 401 11.04 23.07 -5.44
N ALA A 402 12.35 23.28 -5.55
CA ALA A 402 13.31 22.28 -6.03
C ALA A 402 14.40 22.08 -4.98
N TYR A 403 14.72 20.83 -4.68
CA TYR A 403 15.74 20.43 -3.72
C TYR A 403 16.90 19.77 -4.47
N THR A 404 18.11 20.25 -4.24
CA THR A 404 19.29 19.54 -4.76
C THR A 404 19.60 18.30 -3.91
N HIS A 405 20.24 17.29 -4.51
CA HIS A 405 20.66 16.11 -3.75
C HIS A 405 21.64 16.47 -2.62
N SER A 406 22.45 17.51 -2.82
CA SER A 406 23.33 18.04 -1.77
C SER A 406 22.55 18.59 -0.58
N GLU A 407 21.48 19.36 -0.81
CA GLU A 407 20.61 19.86 0.25
C GLU A 407 19.88 18.73 1.00
N LEU A 408 19.50 17.65 0.30
CA LEU A 408 18.86 16.50 0.91
C LEU A 408 19.80 15.61 1.73
N THR A 409 21.10 15.61 1.43
CA THR A 409 22.09 14.73 2.10
C THR A 409 22.97 15.44 3.10
N LEU A 410 23.20 16.75 2.96
CA LEU A 410 24.11 17.54 3.76
C LEU A 410 23.40 18.66 4.51
N GLY A 411 23.80 18.88 5.77
CA GLY A 411 23.33 20.01 6.55
C GLY A 411 21.91 19.87 7.13
N GLU A 412 21.41 20.97 7.67
CA GLU A 412 20.06 21.06 8.23
C GLU A 412 19.02 21.17 7.11
N PRO A 413 17.84 20.53 7.23
CA PRO A 413 16.77 20.67 6.26
C PRO A 413 16.30 22.12 6.12
N ALA A 414 16.10 22.59 4.89
CA ALA A 414 15.68 23.96 4.62
C ALA A 414 14.24 24.25 5.10
N ASP A 415 13.37 23.25 5.07
CA ASP A 415 11.97 23.33 5.52
C ASP A 415 11.45 21.93 5.91
N SER A 416 10.20 21.84 6.37
CA SER A 416 9.57 20.58 6.75
C SER A 416 9.40 19.61 5.56
N PHE A 417 9.24 20.10 4.35
CA PHE A 417 9.16 19.27 3.15
C PHE A 417 10.52 18.69 2.78
N ALA A 418 11.62 19.42 3.03
CA ALA A 418 12.97 18.89 2.84
C ALA A 418 13.23 17.62 3.67
N ILE A 419 12.67 17.55 4.89
CA ILE A 419 12.73 16.34 5.72
C ILE A 419 12.00 15.17 5.01
N LEU A 420 10.82 15.42 4.46
CA LEU A 420 10.04 14.41 3.75
C LEU A 420 10.75 13.93 2.49
N PHE A 421 11.36 14.85 1.72
CA PHE A 421 12.15 14.49 0.54
C PHE A 421 13.43 13.73 0.92
N ARG A 422 14.10 14.10 2.02
CA ARG A 422 15.24 13.35 2.57
C ARG A 422 14.85 11.91 2.90
N ASN A 423 13.69 11.70 3.48
CA ASN A 423 13.16 10.38 3.79
C ASN A 423 12.73 9.58 2.55
N SER A 424 12.50 10.23 1.41
CA SER A 424 12.21 9.58 0.12
C SER A 424 13.48 9.31 -0.70
N TYR A 425 14.54 10.07 -0.47
CA TYR A 425 15.73 10.06 -1.32
C TYR A 425 16.70 8.92 -0.99
N TYR A 426 17.05 8.12 -2.00
CA TYR A 426 18.12 7.13 -1.92
C TYR A 426 19.15 7.38 -3.03
N PRO A 427 20.46 7.48 -2.70
CA PRO A 427 21.50 7.75 -3.70
C PRO A 427 21.47 6.76 -4.86
N GLY A 428 21.45 7.28 -6.10
CA GLY A 428 21.40 6.47 -7.31
C GLY A 428 20.02 5.94 -7.71
N ARG A 429 18.95 6.26 -6.94
CA ARG A 429 17.55 5.97 -7.27
C ARG A 429 16.77 7.27 -7.38
N GLY A 430 16.54 7.73 -8.60
CA GLY A 430 15.93 9.03 -8.84
C GLY A 430 14.40 9.01 -8.76
N LEU A 431 13.82 9.91 -7.97
CA LEU A 431 12.37 10.04 -7.75
C LEU A 431 11.63 10.59 -8.97
N GLY A 432 12.33 11.29 -9.86
CA GLY A 432 11.73 11.89 -11.03
C GLY A 432 12.73 12.08 -12.19
N SER A 433 12.27 12.63 -13.31
CA SER A 433 13.10 12.79 -14.51
C SER A 433 14.28 13.77 -14.33
N LEU A 434 14.22 14.66 -13.35
CA LEU A 434 15.29 15.60 -13.04
C LEU A 434 16.30 15.06 -12.00
N SER A 435 15.99 13.96 -11.32
CA SER A 435 16.86 13.34 -10.31
C SER A 435 18.24 12.99 -10.87
N ARG A 436 18.31 12.56 -12.15
CA ARG A 436 19.60 12.31 -12.81
C ARG A 436 20.48 13.55 -12.96
N TYR A 437 19.91 14.74 -12.73
CA TYR A 437 20.62 16.02 -12.72
C TYR A 437 20.72 16.60 -11.31
N GLY A 438 20.51 15.75 -10.29
CA GLY A 438 20.69 16.11 -8.90
C GLY A 438 19.56 16.95 -8.28
N VAL A 439 18.35 16.94 -8.85
CA VAL A 439 17.24 17.79 -8.40
C VAL A 439 15.96 16.98 -8.22
N GLU A 440 15.33 17.11 -7.05
CA GLU A 440 13.97 16.67 -6.75
C GLU A 440 13.02 17.87 -6.72
N THR A 441 11.73 17.67 -7.06
CA THR A 441 10.81 18.78 -7.26
C THR A 441 9.49 18.59 -6.54
N ARG A 442 8.96 19.68 -5.96
CA ARG A 442 7.65 19.78 -5.35
C ARG A 442 6.78 20.78 -6.13
N TYR A 443 5.62 20.35 -6.57
CA TYR A 443 4.60 21.22 -7.15
C TYR A 443 3.86 22.00 -6.07
N ALA A 444 3.05 22.99 -6.44
CA ALA A 444 2.22 23.69 -5.47
C ALA A 444 1.07 22.79 -4.97
N GLU A 445 0.61 23.04 -3.76
CA GLU A 445 -0.53 22.32 -3.19
C GLU A 445 -1.79 22.55 -4.02
N GLY A 446 -2.55 21.49 -4.27
CA GLY A 446 -3.72 21.53 -5.14
C GLY A 446 -3.41 21.43 -6.64
N GLU A 447 -2.14 21.44 -7.04
CA GLU A 447 -1.75 21.15 -8.42
C GLU A 447 -1.72 19.64 -8.67
N LEU A 448 -2.57 19.17 -9.57
CA LEU A 448 -2.65 17.76 -9.95
C LEU A 448 -2.00 17.51 -11.32
N LEU A 449 -0.95 16.69 -11.33
CA LEU A 449 -0.35 16.18 -12.55
C LEU A 449 -0.98 14.83 -12.92
N SER A 450 -2.17 14.87 -13.48
CA SER A 450 -2.85 13.70 -14.02
C SER A 450 -3.38 14.01 -15.44
N GLY A 451 -4.01 13.04 -16.09
CA GLY A 451 -4.71 13.27 -17.35
C GLY A 451 -5.80 14.34 -17.24
N ALA A 452 -6.62 14.49 -18.28
CA ALA A 452 -7.73 15.44 -18.28
C ALA A 452 -8.79 15.15 -17.20
N ASN A 453 -8.90 13.90 -16.77
CA ASN A 453 -9.93 13.38 -15.87
C ASN A 453 -9.30 12.49 -14.78
N GLY A 454 -10.09 12.17 -13.74
CA GLY A 454 -9.65 11.36 -12.61
C GLY A 454 -8.75 12.12 -11.64
N THR A 455 -8.15 11.40 -10.70
CA THR A 455 -7.20 11.96 -9.73
C THR A 455 -5.97 11.09 -9.55
N SER A 456 -5.02 11.54 -8.73
CA SER A 456 -3.76 10.86 -8.46
C SER A 456 -3.19 11.30 -7.10
N HIS A 457 -2.09 10.69 -6.72
CA HIS A 457 -1.32 10.88 -5.49
C HIS A 457 0.18 10.94 -5.79
N GLY A 458 1.03 10.90 -4.77
CA GLY A 458 2.48 10.89 -4.92
C GLY A 458 3.14 12.20 -4.50
N THR A 459 2.44 13.02 -3.72
CA THR A 459 2.89 14.33 -3.27
C THR A 459 3.20 14.34 -1.76
N PRO A 460 3.99 15.32 -1.26
CA PRO A 460 4.26 15.43 0.17
C PRO A 460 3.12 16.07 0.97
N TYR A 461 1.98 16.34 0.35
CA TYR A 461 0.89 17.05 1.00
C TYR A 461 0.05 16.14 1.89
N TRP A 462 -0.67 16.75 2.81
CA TRP A 462 -1.41 16.04 3.85
C TRP A 462 -2.43 15.07 3.28
N TYR A 463 -3.13 15.42 2.22
CA TYR A 463 -4.14 14.55 1.58
C TYR A 463 -3.58 13.25 0.99
N ASP A 464 -2.27 13.21 0.67
CA ASP A 464 -1.59 11.99 0.20
C ASP A 464 -0.88 11.24 1.33
N ARG A 465 -0.49 11.95 2.41
CA ARG A 465 0.25 11.35 3.52
C ARG A 465 -0.60 10.91 4.69
N HIS A 466 -1.76 11.56 4.91
CA HIS A 466 -2.68 11.25 6.01
C HIS A 466 -3.47 9.99 5.69
N VAL A 467 -3.32 8.99 6.54
CA VAL A 467 -3.92 7.66 6.38
C VAL A 467 -4.49 7.18 7.72
N PRO A 468 -5.47 6.28 7.73
CA PRO A 468 -5.91 5.66 8.98
C PRO A 468 -4.78 4.80 9.57
N LEU A 469 -4.78 4.68 10.89
CA LEU A 469 -3.96 3.72 11.62
C LEU A 469 -4.76 3.17 12.79
N ILE A 470 -5.09 1.88 12.74
CA ILE A 470 -5.90 1.20 13.74
C ILE A 470 -5.23 -0.11 14.12
N PHE A 471 -4.98 -0.31 15.41
CA PHE A 471 -4.61 -1.61 15.97
C PHE A 471 -5.85 -2.26 16.57
N PHE A 472 -5.98 -3.59 16.42
CA PHE A 472 -7.16 -4.33 16.85
C PHE A 472 -6.81 -5.77 17.27
N GLY A 473 -7.57 -6.35 18.18
CA GLY A 473 -7.50 -7.75 18.56
C GLY A 473 -6.74 -8.01 19.86
N LYS A 474 -6.00 -9.11 19.93
CA LYS A 474 -5.37 -9.58 21.18
C LYS A 474 -4.46 -8.50 21.80
N GLY A 475 -4.75 -8.18 23.07
CA GLY A 475 -3.95 -7.21 23.82
C GLY A 475 -4.24 -5.75 23.52
N ILE A 476 -5.22 -5.46 22.66
CA ILE A 476 -5.62 -4.10 22.29
C ILE A 476 -6.93 -3.72 23.02
N ASP A 477 -6.91 -2.61 23.73
CA ASP A 477 -8.11 -1.98 24.29
C ASP A 477 -8.64 -0.95 23.30
N ALA A 478 -9.94 -0.88 23.10
CA ALA A 478 -10.58 0.13 22.25
C ALA A 478 -10.21 1.55 22.73
N GLY A 479 -9.92 2.44 21.78
CA GLY A 479 -9.55 3.81 22.11
C GLY A 479 -9.26 4.68 20.91
N VAL A 480 -9.11 5.97 21.15
CA VAL A 480 -8.77 6.96 20.12
C VAL A 480 -7.76 7.96 20.67
N THR A 481 -6.79 8.34 19.85
CA THR A 481 -5.80 9.37 20.17
C THR A 481 -5.49 10.21 18.94
N ASP A 482 -5.19 11.49 19.18
CA ASP A 482 -4.67 12.43 18.18
C ASP A 482 -3.13 12.58 18.24
N ALA A 483 -2.48 11.75 19.05
CA ALA A 483 -1.02 11.71 19.11
C ALA A 483 -0.45 11.39 17.72
N PRO A 484 0.58 12.10 17.26
CA PRO A 484 1.21 11.84 15.98
C PRO A 484 1.80 10.42 15.93
N ALA A 485 1.42 9.70 14.86
CA ALA A 485 1.95 8.39 14.52
C ALA A 485 2.40 8.36 13.06
N TYR A 486 3.35 7.49 12.77
CA TYR A 486 3.80 7.28 11.40
C TYR A 486 3.54 5.84 10.94
N THR A 487 3.31 5.66 9.66
CA THR A 487 3.10 4.32 9.09
C THR A 487 4.29 3.37 9.31
N ILE A 488 5.49 3.90 9.45
CA ILE A 488 6.69 3.15 9.84
C ILE A 488 6.63 2.61 11.28
N ASP A 489 5.72 3.10 12.12
CA ASP A 489 5.53 2.61 13.50
C ASP A 489 4.75 1.29 13.55
N ILE A 490 4.14 0.85 12.44
CA ILE A 490 3.25 -0.32 12.38
C ILE A 490 4.03 -1.60 12.62
N ALA A 491 5.08 -1.87 11.82
CA ALA A 491 5.83 -3.11 11.92
C ALA A 491 6.45 -3.33 13.31
N PRO A 492 7.16 -2.37 13.92
CA PRO A 492 7.71 -2.56 15.27
C PRO A 492 6.61 -2.70 16.34
N THR A 493 5.45 -2.06 16.18
CA THR A 493 4.33 -2.21 17.12
C THR A 493 3.70 -3.60 17.02
N LEU A 494 3.43 -4.10 15.80
CA LEU A 494 2.91 -5.45 15.59
C LEU A 494 3.92 -6.52 16.05
N ALA A 495 5.21 -6.35 15.77
CA ALA A 495 6.23 -7.25 16.26
C ALA A 495 6.22 -7.35 17.79
N ARG A 496 6.11 -6.20 18.47
CA ARG A 496 6.00 -6.16 19.93
C ARG A 496 4.74 -6.86 20.46
N LEU A 497 3.59 -6.63 19.81
CA LEU A 497 2.32 -7.28 20.16
C LEU A 497 2.35 -8.79 19.90
N ALA A 498 3.15 -9.23 18.95
CA ALA A 498 3.38 -10.64 18.61
C ALA A 498 4.42 -11.33 19.51
N GLY A 499 4.99 -10.63 20.51
CA GLY A 499 6.04 -11.20 21.36
C GLY A 499 7.42 -11.29 20.70
N ILE A 500 7.62 -10.69 19.53
CA ILE A 500 8.88 -10.74 18.78
C ILE A 500 9.88 -9.75 19.42
N ALA A 501 10.95 -10.28 19.99
CA ALA A 501 12.00 -9.50 20.63
C ALA A 501 13.16 -9.13 19.69
N THR A 502 13.31 -9.83 18.56
CA THR A 502 14.46 -9.74 17.64
C THR A 502 14.18 -8.78 16.46
N MET A 503 13.72 -7.56 16.76
CA MET A 503 13.63 -6.50 15.76
C MET A 503 15.00 -5.87 15.53
N PRO A 504 15.29 -5.32 14.32
CA PRO A 504 16.48 -4.50 14.11
C PRO A 504 16.52 -3.30 15.06
N ASP A 505 17.69 -3.03 15.66
CA ASP A 505 17.89 -1.93 16.61
C ASP A 505 17.87 -0.55 15.94
N ASP A 506 18.02 -0.49 14.61
CA ASP A 506 18.18 0.73 13.82
C ASP A 506 16.91 1.12 13.04
N LEU A 507 15.72 0.78 13.53
CA LEU A 507 14.45 1.21 12.95
C LEU A 507 14.24 2.72 13.15
N ASP A 508 13.57 3.36 12.17
CA ASP A 508 13.07 4.74 12.34
C ASP A 508 11.69 4.73 13.01
N GLY A 509 10.91 3.67 12.75
CA GLY A 509 9.64 3.42 13.42
C GLY A 509 9.82 3.00 14.86
N ARG A 510 8.85 3.33 15.69
CA ARG A 510 8.84 3.05 17.13
C ARG A 510 7.61 2.25 17.52
N VAL A 511 7.67 1.57 18.64
CA VAL A 511 6.50 0.95 19.27
C VAL A 511 5.64 2.06 19.86
N ILE A 512 4.42 2.25 19.34
CA ILE A 512 3.50 3.33 19.74
C ILE A 512 2.35 2.87 20.59
N TYR A 513 2.02 1.58 20.60
CA TYR A 513 1.03 1.00 21.50
C TYR A 513 1.77 0.33 22.69
N PRO A 514 1.49 0.71 23.94
CA PRO A 514 2.14 0.11 25.09
C PRO A 514 1.71 -1.37 25.19
N ALA A 515 2.68 -2.28 25.08
CA ALA A 515 2.45 -3.67 25.46
C ALA A 515 2.18 -3.74 26.97
N ARG A 516 1.18 -4.53 27.38
CA ARG A 516 0.87 -4.79 28.79
C ARG A 516 2.02 -5.43 29.53
#